data_62299249e52c5927b2415e2fe08e3cc6
#
_entry.id   62299249e52c5927b2415e2fe08e3cc6
#
_cell.length_a   1.000
_cell.length_b   1.000
_cell.length_c   1.000
_cell.angle_alpha   90.00
_cell.angle_beta   90.00
_cell.angle_gamma   90.00
#
_symmetry.space_group_name_H-M   'P 1'
#
loop_
_entity.id
_entity.type
_entity.pdbx_description
1 polymer ?
#
loop_
_entity_poly.entity_id
_entity_poly.type
_entity_poly.pdbx_seq_one_letter_code
_entity_poly.pdbx_strand_id
1 'polypeptide(L)'
;MKIGVISDIHGNYEALKSVLNELDRLGVSEVYSLGDVVGYYSQVNECCEELIERDIPNLMGNHDWYLSSGGFCLRSKSVNDCLEYQRKIIKEDNIAWLRKSKIQRFVGNIHMVHGGWSDPIDEYIWEPSEDYFSKIVGKIFMSGHTHIQVLKQYGNKTYCNPGSVGQPRDNNPKAAFAIVNNNISLYRVEYDIEKVFQLMDRAGFNDYYYGSLKTGAKKLCRLE
;
A
#
# COMPACT_ATOMS: atom_id res chain seq x y z
N MET A 1 -7.39 -8.93 -20.54
CA MET A 1 -6.31 -8.96 -19.55
C MET A 1 -6.90 -8.42 -18.24
N LYS A 2 -6.65 -9.10 -17.10
CA LYS A 2 -7.04 -8.63 -15.77
C LYS A 2 -5.79 -8.17 -15.05
N ILE A 3 -5.81 -6.93 -14.56
CA ILE A 3 -4.70 -6.33 -13.83
C ILE A 3 -5.12 -6.18 -12.37
N GLY A 4 -4.37 -6.78 -11.45
CA GLY A 4 -4.51 -6.55 -10.01
C GLY A 4 -3.70 -5.32 -9.60
N VAL A 5 -4.27 -4.50 -8.72
CA VAL A 5 -3.57 -3.33 -8.16
C VAL A 5 -3.69 -3.39 -6.65
N ILE A 6 -2.54 -3.43 -5.99
CA ILE A 6 -2.38 -3.48 -4.53
C ILE A 6 -1.59 -2.27 -4.05
N SER A 7 -1.73 -1.89 -2.79
CA SER A 7 -1.04 -0.75 -2.19
C SER A 7 -0.94 -0.91 -0.67
N ASP A 8 0.02 -0.19 -0.07
CA ASP A 8 0.08 0.01 1.37
C ASP A 8 0.08 -1.32 2.15
N ILE A 9 1.06 -2.18 1.84
CA ILE A 9 1.23 -3.54 2.39
C ILE A 9 1.77 -3.47 3.81
N HIS A 10 2.73 -2.57 4.04
CA HIS A 10 3.26 -2.22 5.36
C HIS A 10 3.82 -3.39 6.19
N GLY A 11 4.48 -4.35 5.55
CA GLY A 11 5.05 -5.49 6.27
C GLY A 11 4.01 -6.45 6.88
N ASN A 12 2.77 -6.41 6.40
CA ASN A 12 1.69 -7.32 6.78
C ASN A 12 1.59 -8.47 5.76
N TYR A 13 2.46 -9.46 5.92
CA TYR A 13 2.53 -10.58 4.98
C TYR A 13 1.28 -11.46 5.02
N GLU A 14 0.63 -11.61 6.17
CA GLU A 14 -0.60 -12.41 6.28
C GLU A 14 -1.72 -11.81 5.40
N ALA A 15 -1.81 -10.48 5.37
CA ALA A 15 -2.75 -9.78 4.49
C ALA A 15 -2.33 -9.88 3.01
N LEU A 16 -1.04 -9.66 2.71
CA LEU A 16 -0.52 -9.77 1.34
C LEU A 16 -0.78 -11.16 0.76
N LYS A 17 -0.44 -12.22 1.49
CA LYS A 17 -0.66 -13.59 1.09
C LYS A 17 -2.13 -13.88 0.77
N SER A 18 -3.05 -13.40 1.61
CA SER A 18 -4.49 -13.57 1.37
C SER A 18 -4.95 -12.86 0.11
N VAL A 19 -4.44 -11.64 -0.14
CA VAL A 19 -4.76 -10.87 -1.36
C VAL A 19 -4.20 -11.55 -2.61
N LEU A 20 -2.95 -12.01 -2.58
CA LEU A 20 -2.33 -12.66 -3.73
C LEU A 20 -3.03 -14.00 -4.07
N ASN A 21 -3.38 -14.79 -3.07
CA ASN A 21 -4.17 -16.02 -3.28
C ASN A 21 -5.54 -15.72 -3.91
N GLU A 22 -6.19 -14.64 -3.51
CA GLU A 22 -7.49 -14.25 -4.09
C GLU A 22 -7.33 -13.73 -5.52
N LEU A 23 -6.26 -13.00 -5.82
CA LEU A 23 -5.93 -12.58 -7.19
C LEU A 23 -5.67 -13.78 -8.10
N ASP A 24 -4.93 -14.80 -7.61
CA ASP A 24 -4.69 -16.06 -8.32
C ASP A 24 -6.02 -16.80 -8.59
N ARG A 25 -6.88 -16.92 -7.57
CA ARG A 25 -8.21 -17.53 -7.69
C ARG A 25 -9.11 -16.83 -8.72
N LEU A 26 -8.99 -15.51 -8.81
CA LEU A 26 -9.75 -14.68 -9.76
C LEU A 26 -9.15 -14.67 -11.17
N GLY A 27 -8.01 -15.37 -11.37
CA GLY A 27 -7.33 -15.46 -12.67
C GLY A 27 -6.77 -14.12 -13.14
N VAL A 28 -6.17 -13.37 -12.21
CA VAL A 28 -5.46 -12.13 -12.53
C VAL A 28 -4.12 -12.47 -13.14
N SER A 29 -3.79 -11.86 -14.28
CA SER A 29 -2.59 -12.18 -15.07
C SER A 29 -1.39 -11.30 -14.75
N GLU A 30 -1.62 -10.08 -14.27
CA GLU A 30 -0.58 -9.12 -13.90
C GLU A 30 -0.97 -8.40 -12.62
N VAL A 31 -0.02 -8.15 -11.73
CA VAL A 31 -0.23 -7.41 -10.48
C VAL A 31 0.77 -6.26 -10.41
N TYR A 32 0.33 -5.11 -9.89
CA TYR A 32 1.15 -3.94 -9.64
C TYR A 32 0.98 -3.47 -8.21
N SER A 33 2.10 -3.18 -7.53
CA SER A 33 2.11 -2.53 -6.22
C SER A 33 2.30 -1.01 -6.40
N LEU A 34 1.43 -0.24 -5.75
CA LEU A 34 1.53 1.22 -5.74
C LEU A 34 2.49 1.75 -4.68
N GLY A 35 3.17 0.89 -3.92
CA GLY A 35 4.15 1.30 -2.91
C GLY A 35 3.73 1.02 -1.49
N ASP A 36 4.59 1.45 -0.57
CA ASP A 36 4.49 1.21 0.86
C ASP A 36 4.43 -0.29 1.20
N VAL A 37 5.42 -1.03 0.69
CA VAL A 37 5.64 -2.44 1.03
C VAL A 37 6.08 -2.57 2.48
N VAL A 38 6.89 -1.62 2.96
CA VAL A 38 7.43 -1.57 4.32
C VAL A 38 6.71 -0.54 5.20
N GLY A 39 7.12 -0.39 6.43
CA GLY A 39 6.47 0.42 7.44
C GLY A 39 5.53 -0.41 8.32
N TYR A 40 5.13 0.08 9.45
CA TYR A 40 4.21 -0.41 10.47
C TYR A 40 4.46 -1.83 11.01
N TYR A 41 4.36 -2.93 10.22
CA TYR A 41 4.38 -4.31 10.75
C TYR A 41 5.71 -5.01 10.51
N SER A 42 5.86 -6.22 11.09
CA SER A 42 7.17 -6.85 11.30
C SER A 42 7.67 -7.72 10.14
N GLN A 43 6.81 -8.10 9.17
CA GLN A 43 7.13 -9.09 8.14
C GLN A 43 7.62 -8.44 6.83
N VAL A 44 8.57 -7.50 6.92
CA VAL A 44 9.02 -6.73 5.74
C VAL A 44 9.79 -7.55 4.73
N ASN A 45 10.59 -8.54 5.21
CA ASN A 45 11.35 -9.39 4.30
C ASN A 45 10.41 -10.30 3.50
N GLU A 46 9.47 -10.93 4.19
CA GLU A 46 8.48 -11.81 3.57
C GLU A 46 7.65 -11.06 2.52
N CYS A 47 7.28 -9.81 2.79
CA CYS A 47 6.56 -8.98 1.83
C CYS A 47 7.41 -8.64 0.60
N CYS A 48 8.65 -8.21 0.79
CA CYS A 48 9.54 -7.91 -0.33
C CYS A 48 9.84 -9.17 -1.16
N GLU A 49 10.19 -10.27 -0.51
CA GLU A 49 10.55 -11.52 -1.16
C GLU A 49 9.39 -12.10 -1.98
N GLU A 50 8.16 -12.06 -1.47
CA GLU A 50 6.97 -12.49 -2.21
C GLU A 50 6.74 -11.65 -3.48
N LEU A 51 6.89 -10.31 -3.39
CA LEU A 51 6.76 -9.44 -4.57
C LEU A 51 7.87 -9.68 -5.59
N ILE A 52 9.10 -9.93 -5.12
CA ILE A 52 10.26 -10.26 -5.97
C ILE A 52 10.02 -11.60 -6.68
N GLU A 53 9.65 -12.65 -5.93
CA GLU A 53 9.43 -14.00 -6.45
C GLU A 53 8.33 -14.04 -7.52
N ARG A 54 7.27 -13.25 -7.32
CA ARG A 54 6.16 -13.14 -8.28
C ARG A 54 6.40 -12.14 -9.41
N ASP A 55 7.57 -11.51 -9.47
CA ASP A 55 7.89 -10.43 -10.42
C ASP A 55 6.85 -9.29 -10.43
N ILE A 56 6.35 -8.93 -9.23
CA ILE A 56 5.37 -7.85 -9.05
C ILE A 56 6.12 -6.52 -8.97
N PRO A 57 5.97 -5.62 -9.96
CA PRO A 57 6.64 -4.33 -9.94
C PRO A 57 6.07 -3.45 -8.83
N ASN A 58 6.96 -2.81 -8.07
CA ASN A 58 6.62 -1.85 -7.02
C ASN A 58 6.82 -0.40 -7.48
N LEU A 59 5.97 0.50 -7.02
CA LEU A 59 6.22 1.93 -7.01
C LEU A 59 6.82 2.35 -5.67
N MET A 60 7.53 3.47 -5.65
CA MET A 60 8.11 4.02 -4.44
C MET A 60 7.03 4.69 -3.60
N GLY A 61 6.72 4.13 -2.43
CA GLY A 61 5.93 4.80 -1.42
C GLY A 61 6.81 5.59 -0.45
N ASN A 62 6.20 6.44 0.38
CA ASN A 62 6.94 7.27 1.34
C ASN A 62 7.62 6.42 2.43
N HIS A 63 7.02 5.32 2.88
CA HIS A 63 7.68 4.40 3.82
C HIS A 63 8.82 3.62 3.17
N ASP A 64 8.67 3.21 1.92
CA ASP A 64 9.74 2.57 1.15
C ASP A 64 10.93 3.52 1.00
N TRP A 65 10.64 4.80 0.73
CA TRP A 65 11.67 5.85 0.64
C TRP A 65 12.33 6.11 1.98
N TYR A 66 11.58 6.28 3.09
CA TYR A 66 12.15 6.48 4.42
C TYR A 66 13.08 5.34 4.82
N LEU A 67 12.64 4.10 4.62
CA LEU A 67 13.44 2.94 5.00
C LEU A 67 14.72 2.83 4.17
N SER A 68 14.59 2.90 2.85
CA SER A 68 15.69 2.63 1.91
C SER A 68 16.72 3.77 1.81
N SER A 69 16.31 5.03 2.08
CA SER A 69 17.20 6.20 2.08
C SER A 69 17.83 6.50 3.44
N GLY A 70 17.37 5.86 4.52
CA GLY A 70 17.73 6.22 5.90
C GLY A 70 16.96 7.44 6.44
N GLY A 71 15.95 7.92 5.69
CA GLY A 71 15.09 9.02 6.10
C GLY A 71 14.15 8.66 7.26
N PHE A 72 13.37 9.62 7.72
CA PHE A 72 12.39 9.44 8.79
C PHE A 72 11.10 10.23 8.52
N CYS A 73 10.01 9.79 9.14
CA CYS A 73 8.72 10.46 9.03
C CYS A 73 8.64 11.63 10.03
N LEU A 74 8.50 12.85 9.53
CA LEU A 74 8.35 14.06 10.39
C LEU A 74 7.01 14.10 11.13
N ARG A 75 6.01 13.33 10.65
CA ARG A 75 4.60 13.41 11.11
C ARG A 75 4.25 12.39 12.19
N SER A 76 5.09 11.37 12.43
CA SER A 76 4.68 10.28 13.31
C SER A 76 5.87 9.56 13.97
N LYS A 77 5.92 9.68 15.31
CA LYS A 77 6.91 8.93 16.11
C LYS A 77 6.72 7.42 15.96
N SER A 78 5.48 6.93 16.02
CA SER A 78 5.20 5.48 15.92
C SER A 78 5.61 4.88 14.58
N VAL A 79 5.55 5.65 13.50
CA VAL A 79 6.11 5.24 12.21
C VAL A 79 7.62 5.07 12.30
N ASN A 80 8.31 6.03 12.91
CA ASN A 80 9.77 5.97 13.05
C ASN A 80 10.21 4.80 13.93
N ASP A 81 9.50 4.51 15.02
CA ASP A 81 9.77 3.36 15.88
C ASP A 81 9.69 2.04 15.07
N CYS A 82 8.68 1.89 14.21
CA CYS A 82 8.54 0.74 13.33
C CYS A 82 9.64 0.69 12.26
N LEU A 83 9.96 1.81 11.62
CA LEU A 83 11.03 1.88 10.62
C LEU A 83 12.40 1.57 11.24
N GLU A 84 12.67 2.02 12.47
CA GLU A 84 13.91 1.71 13.18
C GLU A 84 14.04 0.21 13.46
N TYR A 85 12.97 -0.44 13.89
CA TYR A 85 12.92 -1.89 14.02
C TYR A 85 13.18 -2.59 12.68
N GLN A 86 12.50 -2.16 11.63
CA GLN A 86 12.60 -2.78 10.30
C GLN A 86 14.01 -2.63 9.72
N ARG A 87 14.70 -1.51 9.94
CA ARG A 87 16.11 -1.32 9.53
C ARG A 87 17.07 -2.34 10.16
N LYS A 88 16.75 -2.88 11.33
CA LYS A 88 17.57 -3.89 12.00
C LYS A 88 17.37 -5.30 11.43
N ILE A 89 16.26 -5.55 10.76
CA ILE A 89 15.88 -6.90 10.30
C ILE A 89 15.82 -7.06 8.78
N ILE A 90 15.68 -5.96 8.04
CA ILE A 90 15.54 -6.03 6.58
C ILE A 90 16.84 -6.49 5.92
N LYS A 91 16.73 -7.38 4.93
CA LYS A 91 17.85 -7.87 4.15
C LYS A 91 18.35 -6.80 3.16
N GLU A 92 19.66 -6.75 2.91
CA GLU A 92 20.24 -5.79 1.97
C GLU A 92 19.69 -5.92 0.54
N ASP A 93 19.42 -7.14 0.09
CA ASP A 93 18.82 -7.37 -1.24
C ASP A 93 17.43 -6.75 -1.35
N ASN A 94 16.63 -6.79 -0.26
CA ASN A 94 15.31 -6.19 -0.21
C ASN A 94 15.40 -4.65 -0.23
N ILE A 95 16.39 -4.07 0.48
CA ILE A 95 16.66 -2.63 0.39
C ILE A 95 17.07 -2.24 -1.03
N ALA A 96 17.94 -3.03 -1.66
CA ALA A 96 18.39 -2.78 -3.03
C ALA A 96 17.25 -2.88 -4.04
N TRP A 97 16.29 -3.80 -3.83
CA TRP A 97 15.09 -3.92 -4.64
C TRP A 97 14.15 -2.71 -4.44
N LEU A 98 13.88 -2.29 -3.20
CA LEU A 98 13.06 -1.11 -2.90
C LEU A 98 13.61 0.14 -3.57
N ARG A 99 14.94 0.35 -3.55
CA ARG A 99 15.62 1.50 -4.19
C ARG A 99 15.43 1.56 -5.71
N LYS A 100 15.10 0.45 -6.37
CA LYS A 100 14.83 0.38 -7.80
C LYS A 100 13.37 0.69 -8.15
N SER A 101 12.50 0.86 -7.14
CA SER A 101 11.09 1.19 -7.36
C SER A 101 10.96 2.51 -8.10
N LYS A 102 10.08 2.55 -9.10
CA LYS A 102 9.77 3.76 -9.86
C LYS A 102 8.82 4.65 -9.07
N ILE A 103 8.86 5.95 -9.30
CA ILE A 103 7.92 6.91 -8.66
C ILE A 103 6.57 6.97 -9.37
N GLN A 104 6.49 6.52 -10.61
CA GLN A 104 5.25 6.45 -11.40
C GLN A 104 5.33 5.35 -12.45
N ARG A 105 4.18 4.90 -12.93
CA ARG A 105 4.06 3.90 -14.00
C ARG A 105 2.85 4.16 -14.88
N PHE A 106 3.03 3.89 -16.17
CA PHE A 106 1.94 3.85 -17.15
C PHE A 106 1.75 2.41 -17.64
N VAL A 107 0.49 1.96 -17.65
CA VAL A 107 0.07 0.66 -18.22
C VAL A 107 -1.14 0.95 -19.11
N GLY A 108 -0.94 1.00 -20.42
CA GLY A 108 -1.97 1.48 -21.34
C GLY A 108 -2.47 2.88 -20.96
N ASN A 109 -3.75 3.00 -20.61
CA ASN A 109 -4.39 4.25 -20.20
C ASN A 109 -4.39 4.49 -18.68
N ILE A 110 -3.73 3.62 -17.91
CA ILE A 110 -3.67 3.69 -16.46
C ILE A 110 -2.38 4.41 -16.08
N HIS A 111 -2.49 5.48 -15.32
CA HIS A 111 -1.38 6.21 -14.71
C HIS A 111 -1.37 5.96 -13.20
N MET A 112 -0.28 5.39 -12.71
CA MET A 112 -0.12 4.95 -11.33
C MET A 112 0.97 5.74 -10.62
N VAL A 113 0.70 6.16 -9.38
CA VAL A 113 1.64 6.77 -8.43
C VAL A 113 1.33 6.19 -7.04
N HIS A 114 2.20 6.45 -6.04
CA HIS A 114 1.84 6.11 -4.66
C HIS A 114 0.98 7.19 -4.01
N GLY A 115 1.45 8.42 -3.96
CA GLY A 115 0.77 9.58 -3.38
C GLY A 115 -0.20 10.23 -4.35
N GLY A 116 0.22 11.31 -4.98
CA GLY A 116 -0.58 12.03 -5.96
C GLY A 116 0.26 12.53 -7.14
N TRP A 117 -0.34 13.33 -8.01
CA TRP A 117 0.34 13.78 -9.23
C TRP A 117 1.12 15.09 -9.05
N SER A 118 0.93 15.80 -7.92
CA SER A 118 1.76 16.93 -7.51
C SER A 118 2.99 16.48 -6.72
N ASP A 119 2.85 15.44 -5.90
CA ASP A 119 3.94 14.71 -5.25
C ASP A 119 3.66 13.20 -5.35
N PRO A 120 4.33 12.48 -6.27
CA PRO A 120 4.08 11.07 -6.49
C PRO A 120 4.34 10.15 -5.28
N ILE A 121 5.08 10.63 -4.29
CA ILE A 121 5.49 9.83 -3.13
C ILE A 121 4.65 10.12 -1.89
N ASP A 122 4.29 11.40 -1.62
CA ASP A 122 3.79 11.79 -0.29
C ASP A 122 2.55 12.70 -0.29
N GLU A 123 1.92 12.95 -1.45
CA GLU A 123 0.66 13.69 -1.54
C GLU A 123 -0.54 12.85 -1.09
N TYR A 124 -1.33 13.37 -0.14
CA TYR A 124 -2.61 12.78 0.25
C TYR A 124 -3.75 13.27 -0.63
N ILE A 125 -4.35 12.37 -1.41
CA ILE A 125 -5.54 12.69 -2.22
C ILE A 125 -6.80 12.26 -1.45
N TRP A 126 -7.40 13.19 -0.69
CA TRP A 126 -8.62 12.93 0.07
C TRP A 126 -9.88 13.15 -0.78
N GLU A 127 -10.01 14.33 -1.36
CA GLU A 127 -11.15 14.75 -2.18
C GLU A 127 -10.66 15.49 -3.43
N PRO A 128 -10.15 14.77 -4.44
CA PRO A 128 -9.67 15.38 -5.65
C PRO A 128 -10.83 15.99 -6.46
N SER A 129 -10.55 17.09 -7.15
CA SER A 129 -11.51 17.74 -8.05
C SER A 129 -11.36 17.27 -9.50
N GLU A 130 -12.32 17.59 -10.35
CA GLU A 130 -12.19 17.38 -11.79
C GLU A 130 -11.04 18.22 -12.38
N ASP A 131 -10.85 19.46 -11.88
CA ASP A 131 -9.75 20.33 -12.30
C ASP A 131 -8.37 19.74 -11.98
N TYR A 132 -8.24 19.01 -10.86
CA TYR A 132 -7.01 18.31 -10.50
C TYR A 132 -6.58 17.33 -11.60
N PHE A 133 -7.52 16.49 -12.06
CA PHE A 133 -7.22 15.50 -13.11
C PHE A 133 -7.20 16.08 -14.50
N SER A 134 -7.87 17.22 -14.77
CA SER A 134 -7.96 17.82 -16.11
C SER A 134 -6.58 18.10 -16.71
N LYS A 135 -5.61 18.45 -15.88
CA LYS A 135 -4.25 18.85 -16.24
C LYS A 135 -3.29 17.67 -16.43
N ILE A 136 -3.73 16.45 -16.14
CA ILE A 136 -2.87 15.26 -16.15
C ILE A 136 -3.22 14.38 -17.34
N VAL A 137 -2.21 13.87 -18.06
CA VAL A 137 -2.42 12.96 -19.19
C VAL A 137 -2.81 11.57 -18.67
N GLY A 138 -3.86 10.98 -19.24
CA GLY A 138 -4.36 9.66 -18.88
C GLY A 138 -5.88 9.62 -18.78
N LYS A 139 -6.45 8.42 -18.63
CA LYS A 139 -7.89 8.20 -18.44
C LYS A 139 -8.20 7.57 -17.09
N ILE A 140 -7.32 6.70 -16.60
CA ILE A 140 -7.45 6.01 -15.33
C ILE A 140 -6.26 6.42 -14.46
N PHE A 141 -6.56 6.91 -13.27
CA PHE A 141 -5.59 7.39 -12.30
C PHE A 141 -5.67 6.53 -11.04
N MET A 142 -4.56 5.91 -10.64
CA MET A 142 -4.54 5.04 -9.46
C MET A 142 -3.46 5.50 -8.48
N SER A 143 -3.85 5.67 -7.20
CA SER A 143 -2.92 5.96 -6.12
C SER A 143 -3.31 5.26 -4.83
N GLY A 144 -2.38 5.15 -3.88
CA GLY A 144 -2.55 4.56 -2.55
C GLY A 144 -2.57 5.59 -1.43
N HIS A 145 -1.66 5.42 -0.45
CA HIS A 145 -1.24 6.33 0.58
C HIS A 145 -2.31 6.72 1.63
N THR A 146 -3.58 6.92 1.23
CA THR A 146 -4.66 7.24 2.16
C THR A 146 -5.20 6.02 2.91
N HIS A 147 -4.96 4.81 2.40
CA HIS A 147 -5.48 3.53 2.87
C HIS A 147 -7.02 3.39 2.82
N ILE A 148 -7.68 4.24 2.05
CA ILE A 148 -9.14 4.29 1.91
C ILE A 148 -9.51 3.91 0.49
N GLN A 149 -10.39 2.91 0.32
CA GLN A 149 -10.88 2.56 -1.01
C GLN A 149 -11.73 3.67 -1.60
N VAL A 150 -11.36 4.11 -2.81
CA VAL A 150 -12.12 5.10 -3.57
C VAL A 150 -12.21 4.65 -5.03
N LEU A 151 -13.40 4.77 -5.61
CA LEU A 151 -13.61 4.68 -7.06
C LEU A 151 -14.55 5.81 -7.45
N LYS A 152 -14.06 6.77 -8.23
CA LYS A 152 -14.83 7.96 -8.57
C LYS A 152 -14.56 8.41 -10.00
N GLN A 153 -15.62 8.87 -10.65
CA GLN A 153 -15.58 9.40 -12.01
C GLN A 153 -15.50 10.93 -12.00
N TYR A 154 -14.62 11.48 -12.82
CA TYR A 154 -14.43 12.91 -13.06
C TYR A 154 -14.45 13.20 -14.56
N GLY A 155 -15.60 13.64 -15.09
CA GLY A 155 -15.78 13.76 -16.53
C GLY A 155 -15.49 12.44 -17.25
N ASN A 156 -14.51 12.44 -18.15
CA ASN A 156 -14.06 11.25 -18.89
C ASN A 156 -12.88 10.51 -18.23
N LYS A 157 -12.53 10.89 -16.99
CA LYS A 157 -11.41 10.32 -16.22
C LYS A 157 -11.91 9.57 -15.00
N THR A 158 -11.26 8.49 -14.65
CA THR A 158 -11.58 7.66 -13.48
C THR A 158 -10.43 7.69 -12.48
N TYR A 159 -10.72 7.99 -11.23
CA TYR A 159 -9.78 7.85 -10.13
C TYR A 159 -10.12 6.61 -9.30
N CYS A 160 -9.08 5.85 -8.93
CA CYS A 160 -9.22 4.70 -8.06
C CYS A 160 -8.07 4.69 -7.04
N ASN A 161 -8.44 4.54 -5.77
CA ASN A 161 -7.53 4.10 -4.73
C ASN A 161 -7.93 2.67 -4.34
N PRO A 162 -7.04 1.66 -4.47
CA PRO A 162 -7.37 0.28 -4.15
C PRO A 162 -7.59 0.05 -2.66
N GLY A 163 -7.30 1.04 -1.80
CA GLY A 163 -7.20 0.90 -0.37
C GLY A 163 -5.87 0.27 0.06
N SER A 164 -5.78 -0.15 1.30
CA SER A 164 -4.57 -0.76 1.84
C SER A 164 -4.72 -2.27 1.98
N VAL A 165 -3.69 -3.01 1.56
CA VAL A 165 -3.56 -4.44 1.86
C VAL A 165 -3.33 -4.64 3.35
N GLY A 166 -2.34 -3.95 3.92
CA GLY A 166 -1.84 -4.23 5.27
C GLY A 166 -2.48 -3.43 6.38
N GLN A 167 -3.00 -2.22 6.09
CA GLN A 167 -3.52 -1.31 7.11
C GLN A 167 -4.73 -0.48 6.60
N PRO A 168 -5.88 -1.08 6.33
CA PRO A 168 -7.08 -0.35 5.96
C PRO A 168 -7.47 0.72 7.00
N ARG A 169 -8.02 1.87 6.53
CA ARG A 169 -8.39 3.03 7.38
C ARG A 169 -9.80 3.56 7.10
N ASP A 170 -10.67 2.72 6.57
CA ASP A 170 -12.04 3.04 6.18
C ASP A 170 -13.09 2.24 6.98
N ASN A 171 -12.75 1.88 8.22
CA ASN A 171 -13.58 1.11 9.16
C ASN A 171 -13.93 -0.30 8.65
N ASN A 172 -13.11 -0.87 7.79
CA ASN A 172 -13.21 -2.24 7.33
C ASN A 172 -11.85 -2.93 7.49
N PRO A 173 -11.70 -3.92 8.38
CA PRO A 173 -10.41 -4.55 8.67
C PRO A 173 -9.90 -5.49 7.57
N LYS A 174 -10.73 -5.82 6.58
CA LYS A 174 -10.35 -6.73 5.49
C LYS A 174 -9.34 -6.08 4.56
N ALA A 175 -8.32 -6.82 4.15
CA ALA A 175 -7.32 -6.38 3.18
C ALA A 175 -7.96 -5.96 1.85
N ALA A 176 -7.51 -4.82 1.31
CA ALA A 176 -8.12 -4.19 0.16
C ALA A 176 -7.24 -4.27 -1.09
N PHE A 177 -7.88 -4.42 -2.25
CA PHE A 177 -7.22 -4.37 -3.56
C PHE A 177 -8.22 -4.00 -4.66
N ALA A 178 -7.73 -3.74 -5.86
CA ALA A 178 -8.55 -3.48 -7.03
C ALA A 178 -8.21 -4.43 -8.19
N ILE A 179 -9.16 -4.69 -9.05
CA ILE A 179 -8.95 -5.36 -10.34
C ILE A 179 -9.42 -4.44 -11.45
N VAL A 180 -8.54 -4.24 -12.43
CA VAL A 180 -8.84 -3.49 -13.67
C VAL A 180 -8.94 -4.49 -14.81
N ASN A 181 -10.07 -4.45 -15.48
CA ASN A 181 -10.30 -5.13 -16.77
C ASN A 181 -11.04 -4.14 -17.69
N ASN A 182 -12.21 -4.51 -18.22
CA ASN A 182 -13.08 -3.55 -18.93
C ASN A 182 -13.62 -2.45 -18.00
N ASN A 183 -13.72 -2.76 -16.71
CA ASN A 183 -14.12 -1.85 -15.62
C ASN A 183 -13.13 -1.98 -14.46
N ILE A 184 -13.23 -1.08 -13.48
CA ILE A 184 -12.51 -1.17 -12.22
C ILE A 184 -13.45 -1.70 -11.16
N SER A 185 -12.99 -2.69 -10.39
CA SER A 185 -13.74 -3.27 -9.26
C SER A 185 -12.87 -3.28 -8.01
N LEU A 186 -13.45 -2.88 -6.88
CA LEU A 186 -12.82 -2.89 -5.56
C LEU A 186 -13.17 -4.19 -4.84
N TYR A 187 -12.16 -4.79 -4.19
CA TYR A 187 -12.27 -6.07 -3.50
C TYR A 187 -11.77 -5.99 -2.08
N ARG A 188 -12.23 -6.94 -1.27
CA ARG A 188 -11.79 -7.15 0.10
C ARG A 188 -11.65 -8.63 0.39
N VAL A 189 -10.61 -9.00 1.14
CA VAL A 189 -10.38 -10.36 1.60
C VAL A 189 -10.03 -10.39 3.08
N GLU A 190 -10.52 -11.40 3.78
CA GLU A 190 -10.15 -11.66 5.18
C GLU A 190 -8.74 -12.24 5.26
N TYR A 191 -8.04 -11.97 6.36
CA TYR A 191 -6.74 -12.53 6.66
C TYR A 191 -6.60 -12.76 8.17
N ASP A 192 -5.57 -13.47 8.59
CA ASP A 192 -5.32 -13.79 9.99
C ASP A 192 -4.71 -12.58 10.74
N ILE A 193 -5.58 -11.71 11.25
CA ILE A 193 -5.20 -10.51 12.03
C ILE A 193 -4.51 -10.92 13.34
N GLU A 194 -4.99 -11.98 14.00
CA GLU A 194 -4.41 -12.44 15.27
C GLU A 194 -2.98 -12.91 15.09
N LYS A 195 -2.66 -13.50 13.94
CA LYS A 195 -1.29 -13.85 13.59
C LYS A 195 -0.39 -12.63 13.50
N VAL A 196 -0.88 -11.54 12.89
CA VAL A 196 -0.13 -10.27 12.81
C VAL A 196 0.15 -9.74 14.21
N PHE A 197 -0.82 -9.79 15.12
CA PHE A 197 -0.65 -9.35 16.52
C PHE A 197 0.44 -10.14 17.23
N GLN A 198 0.37 -11.49 17.15
CA GLN A 198 1.38 -12.36 17.74
C GLN A 198 2.81 -12.07 17.24
N LEU A 199 2.94 -11.72 15.94
CA LEU A 199 4.22 -11.36 15.34
C LEU A 199 4.72 -10.00 15.81
N MET A 200 3.82 -9.02 15.98
CA MET A 200 4.15 -7.71 16.52
C MET A 200 4.54 -7.78 18.01
N ASP A 201 3.85 -8.58 18.81
CA ASP A 201 4.22 -8.85 20.21
C ASP A 201 5.63 -9.46 20.31
N ARG A 202 5.95 -10.44 19.47
CA ARG A 202 7.29 -11.04 19.39
C ARG A 202 8.36 -10.06 18.97
N ALA A 203 8.00 -9.07 18.15
CA ALA A 203 8.86 -7.98 17.73
C ALA A 203 9.03 -6.88 18.82
N GLY A 204 8.34 -7.02 19.96
CA GLY A 204 8.41 -6.08 21.08
C GLY A 204 7.46 -4.89 21.00
N PHE A 205 6.51 -4.90 20.10
CA PHE A 205 5.47 -3.87 19.96
C PHE A 205 4.23 -4.25 20.78
N ASN A 206 3.53 -3.27 21.33
CA ASN A 206 2.27 -3.45 22.05
C ASN A 206 1.06 -3.08 21.17
N ASP A 207 -0.15 -3.30 21.70
CA ASP A 207 -1.42 -3.02 21.02
C ASP A 207 -1.55 -1.59 20.44
N TYR A 208 -0.85 -0.62 21.01
CA TYR A 208 -0.80 0.73 20.47
C TYR A 208 -0.37 0.75 18.99
N TYR A 209 0.52 -0.12 18.53
CA TYR A 209 1.04 -0.12 17.16
C TYR A 209 0.15 -0.87 16.17
N TYR A 210 -0.63 -1.86 16.60
CA TYR A 210 -1.37 -2.76 15.72
C TYR A 210 -2.86 -2.89 16.02
N GLY A 211 -3.35 -2.48 17.19
CA GLY A 211 -4.74 -2.70 17.62
C GLY A 211 -5.81 -2.12 16.69
N SER A 212 -5.49 -1.06 15.93
CA SER A 212 -6.40 -0.48 14.95
C SER A 212 -6.77 -1.43 13.80
N LEU A 213 -5.98 -2.51 13.57
CA LEU A 213 -6.31 -3.51 12.56
C LEU A 213 -7.65 -4.22 12.83
N LYS A 214 -8.04 -4.41 14.10
CA LYS A 214 -9.32 -5.05 14.46
C LYS A 214 -10.53 -4.36 13.86
N THR A 215 -10.45 -3.06 13.69
CA THR A 215 -11.57 -2.24 13.22
C THR A 215 -11.35 -1.66 11.83
N GLY A 216 -10.11 -1.69 11.33
CA GLY A 216 -9.74 -0.97 10.11
C GLY A 216 -9.92 0.55 10.26
N ALA A 217 -9.89 1.07 11.47
CA ALA A 217 -10.06 2.49 11.74
C ALA A 217 -8.73 3.24 11.61
N LYS A 218 -8.82 4.50 11.19
CA LYS A 218 -7.67 5.41 11.25
C LYS A 218 -7.26 5.57 12.72
N LYS A 219 -5.98 5.32 13.00
CA LYS A 219 -5.44 5.59 14.33
C LYS A 219 -5.52 7.09 14.59
N LEU A 220 -6.25 7.49 15.62
CA LEU A 220 -6.21 8.89 16.07
C LEU A 220 -4.82 9.12 16.69
N CYS A 221 -3.98 9.92 16.04
CA CYS A 221 -2.77 10.43 16.66
C CYS A 221 -3.22 11.24 17.88
N ARG A 222 -3.01 10.71 19.07
CA ARG A 222 -3.00 11.58 20.26
C ARG A 222 -1.73 12.41 20.13
N LEU A 223 -1.92 13.71 19.94
CA LEU A 223 -0.86 14.68 20.14
C LEU A 223 -0.54 14.61 21.64
N GLU A 224 0.57 13.95 21.98
CA GLU A 224 1.21 14.09 23.30
C GLU A 224 2.23 15.21 23.23
#